data_6793e43756113d73237175ee27e8f927
#
_entry.id   6793e43756113d73237175ee27e8f927
#
_cell.length_a   1.000
_cell.length_b   1.000
_cell.length_c   1.000
_cell.angle_alpha   90.00
_cell.angle_beta   90.00
_cell.angle_gamma   90.00
#
_symmetry.space_group_name_H-M   'P 1'
#
loop_
_entity.id
_entity.type
_entity.pdbx_description
1 polymer ?
#
loop_
_entity_poly.entity_id
_entity_poly.type
_entity_poly.pdbx_seq_one_letter_code
_entity_poly.pdbx_strand_id
1 'polypeptide(L)'
;MSALAEAQKAFFFLIDFEQENPIVCPANKAEEIGFYFKIKNFKNYEPLLINEKEIPLSFDPVPKVLYSKAYKRVIKEIYQGNTFLLNLTFPSKINTPLSLEHTFHLAKAPYKLYCKNQFVIYSPECFIKIKDGYIYSFPMKGTIDASHPDAQKTLKENTKEINEHNTIVDLIRNDLSKVAKEVQVKRFRYIDKIKTQKKEIYHTSSEIRGKLVNGWEKELPELILKMLPAGSICGAPKEKTVDIIREVEQEKRGYYTGVFGYFDGMNLESAVNIRYLEKQKGQIRYRSGGGITFLSELDSEYNELIEKIYVPIV
;
A
#
# COMPACT_ATOMS: atom_id res chain seq x y z
N MET A 1 -12.48 -18.18 -2.51
CA MET A 1 -13.03 -16.83 -2.33
C MET A 1 -14.46 -16.76 -2.85
N SER A 2 -14.76 -17.07 -4.11
CA SER A 2 -16.12 -17.03 -4.69
C SER A 2 -17.17 -17.76 -3.84
N ALA A 3 -16.95 -19.03 -3.51
CA ALA A 3 -17.90 -19.81 -2.70
C ALA A 3 -18.20 -19.19 -1.32
N LEU A 4 -17.24 -18.51 -0.71
CA LEU A 4 -17.46 -17.81 0.57
C LEU A 4 -18.26 -16.51 0.34
N ALA A 5 -17.98 -15.79 -0.73
CA ALA A 5 -18.67 -14.55 -1.05
C ALA A 5 -20.14 -14.81 -1.45
N GLU A 6 -20.40 -15.79 -2.31
CA GLU A 6 -21.76 -16.21 -2.68
C GLU A 6 -22.57 -16.70 -1.47
N ALA A 7 -21.92 -17.40 -0.55
CA ALA A 7 -22.55 -17.84 0.70
C ALA A 7 -22.64 -16.72 1.77
N GLN A 8 -22.26 -15.48 1.44
CA GLN A 8 -22.22 -14.34 2.35
C GLN A 8 -21.45 -14.61 3.65
N LYS A 9 -20.41 -15.46 3.57
CA LYS A 9 -19.55 -15.79 4.71
C LYS A 9 -18.36 -14.87 4.78
N ALA A 10 -18.10 -14.32 5.96
CA ALA A 10 -16.96 -13.46 6.20
C ALA A 10 -15.62 -14.19 5.99
N PHE A 11 -14.69 -13.58 5.26
CA PHE A 11 -13.36 -14.16 5.02
C PHE A 11 -12.26 -13.09 5.00
N PHE A 12 -11.06 -13.55 5.32
CA PHE A 12 -9.79 -12.84 5.14
C PHE A 12 -9.10 -13.31 3.87
N PHE A 13 -8.40 -12.41 3.19
CA PHE A 13 -7.51 -12.77 2.09
C PHE A 13 -6.21 -11.95 2.12
N LEU A 14 -5.16 -12.54 1.56
CA LEU A 14 -3.85 -11.94 1.38
C LEU A 14 -3.29 -12.41 0.05
N ILE A 15 -2.84 -11.48 -0.81
CA ILE A 15 -2.29 -11.77 -2.14
C ILE A 15 -0.95 -11.05 -2.25
N ASP A 16 0.08 -11.78 -2.63
CA ASP A 16 1.42 -11.29 -2.88
C ASP A 16 1.51 -10.52 -4.21
N PHE A 17 2.56 -9.72 -4.36
CA PHE A 17 2.78 -8.89 -5.57
C PHE A 17 2.86 -9.73 -6.84
N GLU A 18 3.50 -10.88 -6.77
CA GLU A 18 3.66 -11.84 -7.88
C GLU A 18 2.40 -12.67 -8.14
N GLN A 19 1.42 -12.66 -7.21
CA GLN A 19 0.17 -13.45 -7.29
C GLN A 19 0.40 -14.98 -7.30
N GLU A 20 1.51 -15.41 -6.71
CA GLU A 20 1.90 -16.83 -6.69
C GLU A 20 1.42 -17.56 -5.42
N ASN A 21 1.24 -16.84 -4.32
CA ASN A 21 0.95 -17.42 -3.00
C ASN A 21 -0.28 -16.79 -2.33
N PRO A 22 -1.46 -16.81 -2.96
CA PRO A 22 -2.66 -16.23 -2.38
C PRO A 22 -3.14 -17.07 -1.18
N ILE A 23 -3.56 -16.39 -0.12
CA ILE A 23 -4.15 -16.99 1.07
C ILE A 23 -5.60 -16.51 1.20
N VAL A 24 -6.52 -17.45 1.41
CA VAL A 24 -7.94 -17.15 1.67
C VAL A 24 -8.42 -18.09 2.77
N CYS A 25 -9.05 -17.55 3.81
CA CYS A 25 -9.64 -18.37 4.85
C CYS A 25 -10.89 -17.71 5.44
N PRO A 26 -11.83 -18.46 6.02
CA PRO A 26 -12.90 -17.89 6.84
C PRO A 26 -12.31 -16.96 7.89
N ALA A 27 -12.93 -15.81 8.12
CA ALA A 27 -12.36 -14.77 8.98
C ALA A 27 -12.10 -15.25 10.42
N ASN A 28 -12.96 -16.11 10.95
CA ASN A 28 -12.82 -16.73 12.26
C ASN A 28 -11.72 -17.80 12.35
N LYS A 29 -11.10 -18.18 11.22
CA LYS A 29 -9.98 -19.12 11.16
C LYS A 29 -8.63 -18.44 10.94
N ALA A 30 -8.61 -17.15 10.65
CA ALA A 30 -7.38 -16.43 10.34
C ALA A 30 -6.37 -16.46 11.51
N GLU A 31 -6.82 -16.29 12.74
CA GLU A 31 -5.97 -16.36 13.93
C GLU A 31 -5.36 -17.76 14.14
N GLU A 32 -6.13 -18.82 13.91
CA GLU A 32 -5.65 -20.21 14.06
C GLU A 32 -4.48 -20.52 13.11
N ILE A 33 -4.43 -19.86 11.94
CA ILE A 33 -3.33 -20.00 10.97
C ILE A 33 -2.28 -18.89 11.07
N GLY A 34 -2.33 -18.08 12.14
CA GLY A 34 -1.31 -17.09 12.48
C GLY A 34 -1.46 -15.73 11.83
N PHE A 35 -2.65 -15.35 11.36
CA PHE A 35 -2.94 -14.01 10.82
C PHE A 35 -3.78 -13.20 11.80
N TYR A 36 -3.20 -12.10 12.27
CA TYR A 36 -3.82 -11.11 13.14
C TYR A 36 -3.96 -9.82 12.38
N PHE A 37 -5.19 -9.31 12.21
CA PHE A 37 -5.40 -8.14 11.37
C PHE A 37 -6.40 -7.15 11.94
N LYS A 38 -6.22 -5.89 11.53
CA LYS A 38 -7.18 -4.80 11.72
C LYS A 38 -7.44 -4.16 10.36
N ILE A 39 -8.71 -4.03 10.02
CA ILE A 39 -9.20 -3.30 8.85
C ILE A 39 -10.22 -2.29 9.34
N LYS A 40 -9.81 -1.03 9.43
CA LYS A 40 -10.60 0.07 10.00
C LYS A 40 -11.07 -0.27 11.43
N ASN A 41 -12.37 -0.52 11.61
CA ASN A 41 -12.98 -0.78 12.92
C ASN A 41 -13.03 -2.28 13.26
N PHE A 42 -12.81 -3.16 12.28
CA PHE A 42 -12.79 -4.61 12.51
C PHE A 42 -11.39 -5.08 12.89
N LYS A 43 -11.28 -5.94 13.88
CA LYS A 43 -10.06 -6.66 14.29
C LYS A 43 -10.41 -8.08 14.73
N ASN A 44 -9.49 -9.02 14.51
CA ASN A 44 -9.62 -10.43 14.94
C ASN A 44 -8.68 -10.79 16.09
N TYR A 45 -8.16 -9.82 16.84
CA TYR A 45 -7.23 -10.04 17.94
C TYR A 45 -7.55 -9.12 19.11
N GLU A 46 -7.12 -9.51 20.31
CA GLU A 46 -7.12 -8.63 21.47
C GLU A 46 -5.77 -7.89 21.59
N PRO A 47 -5.78 -6.58 21.87
CA PRO A 47 -4.55 -5.83 22.07
C PRO A 47 -3.77 -6.34 23.28
N LEU A 48 -2.46 -6.54 23.12
CA LEU A 48 -1.57 -6.74 24.26
C LEU A 48 -1.35 -5.40 24.98
N LEU A 49 -1.35 -5.45 26.30
CA LEU A 49 -0.91 -4.33 27.12
C LEU A 49 0.61 -4.29 27.08
N ILE A 50 1.14 -3.30 26.38
CA ILE A 50 2.58 -3.10 26.22
C ILE A 50 2.92 -1.76 26.87
N ASN A 51 3.89 -1.75 27.78
CA ASN A 51 4.28 -0.57 28.55
C ASN A 51 5.23 0.36 27.80
N GLU A 52 5.84 -0.10 26.71
CA GLU A 52 6.71 0.71 25.88
C GLU A 52 5.92 1.80 25.16
N LYS A 53 6.39 3.03 25.29
CA LYS A 53 5.81 4.21 24.63
C LYS A 53 6.43 4.49 23.26
N GLU A 54 7.57 3.90 22.98
CA GLU A 54 8.34 4.11 21.75
C GLU A 54 8.87 2.79 21.21
N ILE A 55 9.06 2.71 19.91
CA ILE A 55 9.78 1.60 19.28
C ILE A 55 11.20 2.08 19.02
N PRO A 56 12.20 1.63 19.80
CA PRO A 56 13.58 1.93 19.48
C PRO A 56 13.93 1.23 18.18
N LEU A 57 14.17 2.03 17.15
CA LEU A 57 14.42 1.55 15.80
C LEU A 57 15.60 2.32 15.22
N SER A 58 16.68 1.60 14.95
CA SER A 58 17.76 2.07 14.09
C SER A 58 17.82 1.22 12.82
N PHE A 59 18.39 1.75 11.76
CA PHE A 59 18.41 1.04 10.49
C PHE A 59 19.67 1.35 9.67
N ASP A 60 20.06 0.37 8.88
CA ASP A 60 21.09 0.49 7.86
C ASP A 60 20.37 0.54 6.51
N PRO A 61 20.29 1.72 5.84
CA PRO A 61 19.57 1.84 4.58
C PRO A 61 20.28 1.05 3.46
N VAL A 62 19.54 0.75 2.41
CA VAL A 62 20.15 0.22 1.19
C VAL A 62 21.32 1.12 0.76
N PRO A 63 22.49 0.57 0.40
CA PRO A 63 23.62 1.38 -0.06
C PRO A 63 23.23 2.26 -1.25
N LYS A 64 23.55 3.56 -1.17
CA LYS A 64 23.18 4.55 -2.20
C LYS A 64 23.68 4.16 -3.60
N VAL A 65 24.80 3.46 -3.68
CA VAL A 65 25.37 2.95 -4.95
C VAL A 65 24.42 1.94 -5.62
N LEU A 66 23.83 1.02 -4.85
CA LEU A 66 22.85 0.04 -5.38
C LEU A 66 21.57 0.72 -5.82
N TYR A 67 21.05 1.61 -4.99
CA TYR A 67 19.86 2.41 -5.33
C TYR A 67 20.10 3.23 -6.61
N SER A 68 21.24 3.94 -6.69
CA SER A 68 21.61 4.77 -7.84
C SER A 68 21.69 3.96 -9.15
N LYS A 69 22.21 2.73 -9.10
CA LYS A 69 22.26 1.85 -10.28
C LYS A 69 20.85 1.51 -10.79
N ALA A 70 19.95 1.12 -9.88
CA ALA A 70 18.56 0.80 -10.22
C ALA A 70 17.81 2.06 -10.70
N TYR A 71 17.95 3.18 -10.01
CA TYR A 71 17.36 4.45 -10.38
C TYR A 71 17.73 4.89 -11.80
N LYS A 72 19.05 4.84 -12.14
CA LYS A 72 19.53 5.17 -13.49
C LYS A 72 18.94 4.27 -14.57
N ARG A 73 18.75 2.99 -14.25
CA ARG A 73 18.09 2.05 -15.18
C ARG A 73 16.62 2.42 -15.35
N VAL A 74 15.88 2.73 -14.27
CA VAL A 74 14.46 3.17 -14.33
C VAL A 74 14.32 4.46 -15.13
N ILE A 75 15.15 5.46 -14.89
CA ILE A 75 15.13 6.72 -15.64
C ILE A 75 15.37 6.49 -17.14
N LYS A 76 16.28 5.58 -17.51
CA LYS A 76 16.49 5.19 -18.90
C LYS A 76 15.22 4.61 -19.53
N GLU A 77 14.51 3.73 -18.83
CA GLU A 77 13.24 3.13 -19.28
C GLU A 77 12.14 4.19 -19.44
N ILE A 78 12.11 5.20 -18.54
CA ILE A 78 11.17 6.33 -18.63
C ILE A 78 11.47 7.18 -19.89
N TYR A 79 12.73 7.54 -20.13
CA TYR A 79 13.10 8.30 -21.33
C TYR A 79 12.89 7.53 -22.65
N GLN A 80 12.90 6.22 -22.61
CA GLN A 80 12.55 5.36 -23.74
C GLN A 80 11.02 5.21 -23.96
N GLY A 81 10.21 5.76 -23.05
CA GLY A 81 8.75 5.66 -23.12
C GLY A 81 8.18 4.31 -22.70
N ASN A 82 9.00 3.44 -22.08
CA ASN A 82 8.58 2.11 -21.62
C ASN A 82 7.72 2.16 -20.33
N THR A 83 7.89 3.20 -19.53
CA THR A 83 7.07 3.49 -18.34
C THR A 83 7.03 5.00 -18.10
N PHE A 84 5.97 5.51 -17.47
CA PHE A 84 5.84 6.93 -17.12
C PHE A 84 6.03 7.19 -15.64
N LEU A 85 5.71 6.19 -14.84
CA LEU A 85 5.85 6.16 -13.40
C LEU A 85 6.18 4.73 -12.98
N LEU A 86 7.20 4.56 -12.13
CA LEU A 86 7.57 3.27 -11.56
C LEU A 86 7.87 3.44 -10.07
N ASN A 87 7.24 2.62 -9.23
CA ASN A 87 7.54 2.60 -7.81
C ASN A 87 8.79 1.73 -7.56
N LEU A 88 9.95 2.38 -7.32
CA LEU A 88 11.22 1.72 -7.04
C LEU A 88 11.38 1.49 -5.55
N THR A 89 11.66 0.25 -5.15
CA THR A 89 11.70 -0.14 -3.73
C THR A 89 12.95 -0.93 -3.37
N PHE A 90 13.38 -0.81 -2.10
CA PHE A 90 14.47 -1.59 -1.57
C PHE A 90 14.25 -1.96 -0.10
N PRO A 91 14.77 -3.11 0.35
CA PRO A 91 14.82 -3.45 1.76
C PRO A 91 15.98 -2.72 2.45
N SER A 92 15.72 -2.23 3.66
CA SER A 92 16.72 -1.71 4.60
C SER A 92 16.76 -2.59 5.83
N LYS A 93 17.95 -2.82 6.37
CA LYS A 93 18.13 -3.62 7.59
C LYS A 93 17.64 -2.84 8.79
N ILE A 94 16.88 -3.51 9.67
CA ILE A 94 16.35 -2.91 10.90
C ILE A 94 17.02 -3.55 12.11
N ASN A 95 17.44 -2.70 13.04
CA ASN A 95 17.92 -3.09 14.35
C ASN A 95 16.92 -2.58 15.39
N THR A 96 16.21 -3.51 16.02
CA THR A 96 15.25 -3.24 17.10
C THR A 96 15.26 -4.40 18.08
N PRO A 97 15.14 -4.15 19.41
CA PRO A 97 15.00 -5.20 20.40
C PRO A 97 13.58 -5.80 20.44
N LEU A 98 12.60 -5.14 19.77
CA LEU A 98 11.21 -5.57 19.80
C LEU A 98 10.93 -6.66 18.78
N SER A 99 10.08 -7.62 19.13
CA SER A 99 9.58 -8.60 18.20
C SER A 99 8.60 -7.96 17.22
N LEU A 100 8.34 -8.63 16.07
CA LEU A 100 7.32 -8.19 15.11
C LEU A 100 5.93 -8.08 15.77
N GLU A 101 5.62 -8.97 16.71
CA GLU A 101 4.38 -8.95 17.49
C GLU A 101 4.26 -7.71 18.36
N HIS A 102 5.31 -7.36 19.11
CA HIS A 102 5.33 -6.12 19.89
C HIS A 102 5.14 -4.90 19.01
N THR A 103 5.86 -4.81 17.89
CA THR A 103 5.69 -3.68 16.94
C THR A 103 4.27 -3.63 16.36
N PHE A 104 3.63 -4.78 16.10
CA PHE A 104 2.25 -4.85 15.64
C PHE A 104 1.26 -4.29 16.66
N HIS A 105 1.39 -4.64 17.94
CA HIS A 105 0.47 -4.16 18.96
C HIS A 105 0.66 -2.68 19.28
N LEU A 106 1.90 -2.19 19.32
CA LEU A 106 2.22 -0.77 19.54
C LEU A 106 1.78 0.14 18.40
N ALA A 107 1.91 -0.32 17.16
CA ALA A 107 1.62 0.51 16.00
C ALA A 107 0.13 0.83 15.86
N LYS A 108 -0.16 2.05 15.40
CA LYS A 108 -1.51 2.52 15.09
C LYS A 108 -1.62 2.87 13.62
N ALA A 109 -2.37 2.07 12.89
CA ALA A 109 -2.70 2.29 11.49
C ALA A 109 -4.15 1.87 11.22
N PRO A 110 -4.80 2.44 10.18
CA PRO A 110 -6.15 2.04 9.80
C PRO A 110 -6.22 0.58 9.32
N TYR A 111 -5.13 0.09 8.73
CA TYR A 111 -4.97 -1.28 8.26
C TYR A 111 -3.69 -1.87 8.83
N LYS A 112 -3.81 -2.96 9.60
CA LYS A 112 -2.67 -3.68 10.15
C LYS A 112 -2.80 -5.16 9.87
N LEU A 113 -1.68 -5.81 9.59
CA LEU A 113 -1.62 -7.26 9.48
C LEU A 113 -0.32 -7.75 10.12
N TYR A 114 -0.42 -8.77 10.95
CA TYR A 114 0.70 -9.54 11.47
C TYR A 114 0.58 -10.99 11.02
N CYS A 115 1.54 -11.45 10.27
CA CYS A 115 1.76 -12.87 10.01
C CYS A 115 2.79 -13.38 11.00
N LYS A 116 2.37 -14.31 11.85
CA LYS A 116 3.16 -14.78 13.01
C LYS A 116 4.57 -15.15 12.62
N ASN A 117 5.55 -14.46 13.24
CA ASN A 117 6.99 -14.62 13.04
C ASN A 117 7.54 -14.38 11.62
N GLN A 118 6.73 -13.86 10.70
CA GLN A 118 7.13 -13.62 9.31
C GLN A 118 7.20 -12.14 8.96
N PHE A 119 6.09 -11.41 9.07
CA PHE A 119 6.03 -10.01 8.72
C PHE A 119 4.91 -9.24 9.43
N VAL A 120 5.01 -7.92 9.36
CA VAL A 120 3.98 -6.97 9.85
C VAL A 120 3.77 -5.87 8.83
N ILE A 121 2.52 -5.42 8.71
CA ILE A 121 2.09 -4.33 7.83
C ILE A 121 1.37 -3.25 8.64
N TYR A 122 1.64 -1.97 8.31
CA TYR A 122 0.99 -0.80 8.92
C TYR A 122 0.47 0.15 7.85
N SER A 123 -0.42 -0.33 6.99
CA SER A 123 -0.83 0.43 5.82
C SER A 123 -1.75 1.60 6.17
N PRO A 124 -1.51 2.80 5.61
CA PRO A 124 -2.47 3.89 5.60
C PRO A 124 -3.44 3.81 4.42
N GLU A 125 -3.14 2.98 3.40
CA GLU A 125 -3.74 3.06 2.07
C GLU A 125 -4.76 1.95 1.83
N CYS A 126 -5.99 2.37 1.48
CA CYS A 126 -7.03 1.48 0.98
C CYS A 126 -6.69 1.04 -0.45
N PHE A 127 -6.72 -0.27 -0.72
CA PHE A 127 -6.63 -0.77 -2.10
C PHE A 127 -7.96 -0.58 -2.81
N ILE A 128 -8.98 -1.31 -2.40
CA ILE A 128 -10.36 -1.17 -2.84
C ILE A 128 -11.32 -1.35 -1.66
N LYS A 129 -12.47 -0.70 -1.79
CA LYS A 129 -13.62 -0.89 -0.92
C LYS A 129 -14.83 -1.22 -1.79
N ILE A 130 -15.62 -2.22 -1.42
CA ILE A 130 -16.92 -2.51 -2.03
C ILE A 130 -17.99 -2.28 -0.99
N LYS A 131 -18.95 -1.44 -1.33
CA LYS A 131 -20.09 -1.13 -0.45
C LYS A 131 -21.32 -0.78 -1.29
N ASP A 132 -22.47 -1.32 -0.92
CA ASP A 132 -23.77 -1.04 -1.55
C ASP A 132 -23.76 -1.22 -3.09
N GLY A 133 -23.05 -2.25 -3.61
CA GLY A 133 -22.92 -2.53 -5.04
C GLY A 133 -21.96 -1.61 -5.80
N TYR A 134 -21.20 -0.77 -5.10
CA TYR A 134 -20.17 0.08 -5.69
C TYR A 134 -18.78 -0.31 -5.23
N ILE A 135 -17.83 -0.23 -6.16
CA ILE A 135 -16.40 -0.34 -5.87
C ILE A 135 -15.78 1.05 -5.82
N TYR A 136 -14.92 1.27 -4.82
CA TYR A 136 -14.24 2.53 -4.58
C TYR A 136 -12.74 2.33 -4.51
N SER A 137 -11.99 3.34 -4.92
CA SER A 137 -10.57 3.50 -4.63
C SER A 137 -10.28 4.96 -4.24
N PHE A 138 -9.27 5.12 -3.38
CA PHE A 138 -8.92 6.42 -2.78
C PHE A 138 -7.43 6.71 -2.95
N PRO A 139 -6.97 7.00 -4.19
CA PRO A 139 -5.57 7.32 -4.41
C PRO A 139 -5.16 8.55 -3.61
N MET A 140 -4.00 8.43 -2.95
CA MET A 140 -3.41 9.50 -2.15
C MET A 140 -2.03 9.85 -2.71
N LYS A 141 -1.75 11.16 -2.84
CA LYS A 141 -0.45 11.69 -3.24
C LYS A 141 -0.20 13.06 -2.61
N GLY A 142 1.08 13.32 -2.32
CA GLY A 142 1.47 14.58 -1.72
C GLY A 142 1.11 14.69 -0.24
N THR A 143 2.08 15.01 0.56
CA THR A 143 1.91 15.30 1.98
C THR A 143 2.71 16.53 2.36
N ILE A 144 2.16 17.34 3.25
CA ILE A 144 2.85 18.51 3.81
C ILE A 144 2.54 18.64 5.29
N ASP A 145 3.49 19.15 6.06
CA ASP A 145 3.28 19.49 7.46
C ASP A 145 2.19 20.56 7.59
N ALA A 146 1.16 20.32 8.40
CA ALA A 146 0.04 21.25 8.56
C ALA A 146 0.44 22.56 9.26
N SER A 147 1.59 22.58 9.94
CA SER A 147 2.15 23.79 10.58
C SER A 147 2.87 24.71 9.60
N HIS A 148 3.15 24.24 8.38
CA HIS A 148 3.81 25.05 7.37
C HIS A 148 2.90 26.22 6.95
N PRO A 149 3.41 27.45 6.88
CA PRO A 149 2.67 28.57 6.32
C PRO A 149 2.14 28.21 4.92
N ASP A 150 0.86 28.50 4.66
CA ASP A 150 0.21 28.20 3.36
C ASP A 150 0.25 26.72 2.93
N ALA A 151 0.37 25.77 3.89
CA ALA A 151 0.50 24.34 3.62
C ALA A 151 -0.51 23.82 2.59
N GLN A 152 -1.79 24.16 2.73
CA GLN A 152 -2.81 23.70 1.79
C GLN A 152 -2.64 24.30 0.38
N LYS A 153 -2.23 25.57 0.30
CA LYS A 153 -1.98 26.23 -0.98
C LYS A 153 -0.77 25.59 -1.67
N THR A 154 0.33 25.45 -0.94
CA THR A 154 1.56 24.81 -1.43
C THR A 154 1.27 23.41 -1.95
N LEU A 155 0.49 22.60 -1.22
CA LEU A 155 0.13 21.25 -1.62
C LEU A 155 -0.76 21.24 -2.88
N LYS A 156 -1.66 22.22 -3.02
CA LYS A 156 -2.53 22.34 -4.21
C LYS A 156 -1.76 22.76 -5.45
N GLU A 157 -0.74 23.61 -5.31
CA GLU A 157 -0.03 24.26 -6.43
C GLU A 157 1.25 23.49 -6.84
N ASN A 158 1.67 22.48 -6.10
CA ASN A 158 2.86 21.69 -6.42
C ASN A 158 2.66 20.90 -7.73
N THR A 159 3.31 21.35 -8.80
CA THR A 159 3.17 20.79 -10.15
C THR A 159 3.59 19.33 -10.25
N LYS A 160 4.67 18.91 -9.53
CA LYS A 160 5.10 17.50 -9.49
C LYS A 160 3.99 16.62 -8.89
N GLU A 161 3.49 17.00 -7.73
CA GLU A 161 2.42 16.26 -7.04
C GLU A 161 1.11 16.22 -7.84
N ILE A 162 0.79 17.31 -8.55
CA ILE A 162 -0.38 17.37 -9.46
C ILE A 162 -0.23 16.33 -10.57
N ASN A 163 0.91 16.29 -11.23
CA ASN A 163 1.16 15.40 -12.37
C ASN A 163 1.17 13.93 -11.91
N GLU A 164 1.80 13.61 -10.79
CA GLU A 164 1.78 12.27 -10.22
C GLU A 164 0.37 11.84 -9.83
N HIS A 165 -0.39 12.74 -9.19
CA HIS A 165 -1.76 12.45 -8.77
C HIS A 165 -2.69 12.21 -9.97
N ASN A 166 -2.58 13.03 -11.01
CA ASN A 166 -3.33 12.86 -12.27
C ASN A 166 -3.05 11.50 -12.90
N THR A 167 -1.77 11.12 -12.99
CA THR A 167 -1.35 9.83 -13.55
C THR A 167 -1.94 8.66 -12.76
N ILE A 168 -1.89 8.72 -11.42
CA ILE A 168 -2.44 7.65 -10.58
C ILE A 168 -3.96 7.60 -10.64
N VAL A 169 -4.65 8.74 -10.64
CA VAL A 169 -6.12 8.79 -10.77
C VAL A 169 -6.57 8.18 -12.09
N ASP A 170 -5.89 8.52 -13.20
CA ASP A 170 -6.22 7.96 -14.51
C ASP A 170 -5.94 6.44 -14.57
N LEU A 171 -4.81 6.00 -14.04
CA LEU A 171 -4.47 4.58 -13.95
C LEU A 171 -5.53 3.80 -13.15
N ILE A 172 -5.93 4.28 -11.98
CA ILE A 172 -6.92 3.61 -11.14
C ILE A 172 -8.31 3.66 -11.77
N ARG A 173 -8.67 4.78 -12.41
CA ARG A 173 -9.92 4.88 -13.18
C ARG A 173 -9.97 3.83 -14.29
N ASN A 174 -8.87 3.65 -15.02
CA ASN A 174 -8.75 2.62 -16.04
C ASN A 174 -8.85 1.21 -15.45
N ASP A 175 -8.20 0.93 -14.32
CA ASP A 175 -8.29 -0.36 -13.65
C ASP A 175 -9.73 -0.68 -13.18
N LEU A 176 -10.40 0.28 -12.56
CA LEU A 176 -11.79 0.14 -12.15
C LEU A 176 -12.72 -0.11 -13.35
N SER A 177 -12.43 0.48 -14.52
CA SER A 177 -13.23 0.30 -15.73
C SER A 177 -13.17 -1.12 -16.30
N LYS A 178 -12.17 -1.93 -15.91
CA LYS A 178 -12.09 -3.35 -16.28
C LYS A 178 -13.07 -4.23 -15.52
N VAL A 179 -13.57 -3.76 -14.37
CA VAL A 179 -14.36 -4.55 -13.41
C VAL A 179 -15.70 -3.90 -13.03
N ALA A 180 -15.92 -2.65 -13.40
CA ALA A 180 -17.11 -1.88 -13.03
C ALA A 180 -17.60 -1.01 -14.19
N LYS A 181 -18.88 -0.64 -14.15
CA LYS A 181 -19.52 0.31 -15.06
C LYS A 181 -19.61 1.70 -14.41
N GLU A 182 -19.89 2.73 -15.22
CA GLU A 182 -20.15 4.09 -14.74
C GLU A 182 -19.02 4.62 -13.85
N VAL A 183 -17.76 4.35 -14.20
CA VAL A 183 -16.60 4.76 -13.41
C VAL A 183 -16.44 6.28 -13.47
N GLN A 184 -16.44 6.92 -12.29
CA GLN A 184 -16.42 8.36 -12.12
C GLN A 184 -15.46 8.78 -11.01
N VAL A 185 -14.77 9.90 -11.20
CA VAL A 185 -14.06 10.60 -10.13
C VAL A 185 -15.10 11.45 -9.40
N LYS A 186 -15.46 11.03 -8.19
CA LYS A 186 -16.50 11.71 -7.37
C LYS A 186 -15.97 12.95 -6.67
N ARG A 187 -14.73 12.87 -6.22
CA ARG A 187 -14.01 13.98 -5.58
C ARG A 187 -12.57 13.96 -6.08
N PHE A 188 -12.10 15.09 -6.58
CA PHE A 188 -10.75 15.18 -7.14
C PHE A 188 -9.85 16.06 -6.28
N ARG A 189 -8.67 15.55 -5.89
CA ARG A 189 -7.64 16.24 -5.13
C ARG A 189 -8.17 17.06 -3.93
N TYR A 190 -9.08 16.46 -3.17
CA TYR A 190 -9.49 17.05 -1.89
C TYR A 190 -8.37 16.88 -0.85
N ILE A 191 -8.31 17.82 0.07
CA ILE A 191 -7.33 17.80 1.15
C ILE A 191 -7.97 17.18 2.38
N ASP A 192 -7.30 16.17 2.93
CA ASP A 192 -7.60 15.60 4.23
C ASP A 192 -6.48 15.93 5.21
N LYS A 193 -6.86 16.12 6.47
CA LYS A 193 -5.94 16.35 7.57
C LYS A 193 -5.76 15.06 8.35
N ILE A 194 -4.51 14.61 8.47
CA ILE A 194 -4.15 13.44 9.26
C ILE A 194 -3.39 13.91 10.50
N LYS A 195 -3.83 13.42 11.65
CA LYS A 195 -3.11 13.61 12.90
C LYS A 195 -2.13 12.44 13.10
N THR A 196 -0.84 12.76 13.15
CA THR A 196 0.21 11.81 13.49
C THR A 196 0.70 12.10 14.92
N GLN A 197 1.55 11.23 15.47
CA GLN A 197 2.12 11.46 16.80
C GLN A 197 2.94 12.74 16.91
N LYS A 198 3.72 13.02 15.88
CA LYS A 198 4.69 14.12 15.92
C LYS A 198 4.08 15.43 15.42
N LYS A 199 3.09 15.36 14.54
CA LYS A 199 2.52 16.50 13.85
C LYS A 199 1.23 16.19 13.14
N GLU A 200 0.52 17.22 12.77
CA GLU A 200 -0.58 17.11 11.81
C GLU A 200 -0.04 17.30 10.39
N ILE A 201 -0.54 16.53 9.45
CA ILE A 201 -0.18 16.63 8.04
C ILE A 201 -1.42 16.78 7.18
N TYR A 202 -1.31 17.54 6.11
CA TYR A 202 -2.27 17.52 5.01
C TYR A 202 -1.80 16.57 3.93
N HIS A 203 -2.74 15.86 3.32
CA HIS A 203 -2.48 15.10 2.10
C HIS A 203 -3.61 15.31 1.09
N THR A 204 -3.33 15.09 -0.18
CA THR A 204 -4.36 15.09 -1.21
C THR A 204 -4.85 13.67 -1.50
N SER A 205 -6.16 13.54 -1.62
CA SER A 205 -6.83 12.30 -2.02
C SER A 205 -7.80 12.55 -3.16
N SER A 206 -8.12 11.50 -3.91
CA SER A 206 -9.29 11.49 -4.80
C SER A 206 -10.17 10.30 -4.48
N GLU A 207 -11.46 10.41 -4.76
CA GLU A 207 -12.42 9.33 -4.64
C GLU A 207 -12.90 8.93 -6.03
N ILE A 208 -12.62 7.69 -6.40
CA ILE A 208 -13.05 7.09 -7.67
C ILE A 208 -14.03 6.00 -7.35
N ARG A 209 -15.18 5.97 -8.05
CA ARG A 209 -16.25 5.01 -7.83
C ARG A 209 -16.71 4.42 -9.15
N GLY A 210 -16.96 3.10 -9.15
CA GLY A 210 -17.65 2.38 -10.24
C GLY A 210 -18.80 1.55 -9.70
N LYS A 211 -19.81 1.28 -10.53
CA LYS A 211 -20.95 0.43 -10.20
C LYS A 211 -20.65 -1.01 -10.62
N LEU A 212 -20.73 -1.93 -9.67
CA LEU A 212 -20.58 -3.35 -9.95
C LEU A 212 -21.85 -3.93 -10.59
N VAL A 213 -21.69 -5.00 -11.35
CA VAL A 213 -22.84 -5.76 -11.88
C VAL A 213 -23.43 -6.62 -10.77
N ASN A 214 -24.74 -6.93 -10.86
CA ASN A 214 -25.37 -7.83 -9.90
C ASN A 214 -24.69 -9.21 -9.96
N GLY A 215 -24.49 -9.82 -8.78
CA GLY A 215 -23.80 -11.09 -8.66
C GLY A 215 -22.27 -11.01 -8.72
N TRP A 216 -21.70 -9.81 -8.52
CA TRP A 216 -20.26 -9.56 -8.48
C TRP A 216 -19.52 -10.42 -7.45
N GLU A 217 -20.22 -10.88 -6.42
CA GLU A 217 -19.66 -11.72 -5.34
C GLU A 217 -19.06 -13.02 -5.92
N LYS A 218 -19.69 -13.56 -6.95
CA LYS A 218 -19.22 -14.75 -7.66
C LYS A 218 -17.90 -14.53 -8.38
N GLU A 219 -17.72 -13.33 -8.93
CA GLU A 219 -16.54 -12.93 -9.71
C GLU A 219 -15.52 -12.15 -8.88
N LEU A 220 -15.69 -12.09 -7.56
CA LEU A 220 -14.82 -11.30 -6.68
C LEU A 220 -13.33 -11.63 -6.80
N PRO A 221 -12.88 -12.90 -6.96
CA PRO A 221 -11.46 -13.19 -7.18
C PRO A 221 -10.93 -12.55 -8.46
N GLU A 222 -11.64 -12.72 -9.57
CA GLU A 222 -11.29 -12.19 -10.88
C GLU A 222 -11.26 -10.67 -10.86
N LEU A 223 -12.21 -10.05 -10.16
CA LEU A 223 -12.27 -8.61 -9.96
C LEU A 223 -11.00 -8.11 -9.27
N ILE A 224 -10.58 -8.75 -8.18
CA ILE A 224 -9.36 -8.37 -7.46
C ILE A 224 -8.13 -8.59 -8.34
N LEU A 225 -8.01 -9.75 -8.99
CA LEU A 225 -6.85 -10.09 -9.83
C LEU A 225 -6.68 -9.15 -11.03
N LYS A 226 -7.77 -8.74 -11.69
CA LYS A 226 -7.74 -7.76 -12.80
C LYS A 226 -7.22 -6.39 -12.37
N MET A 227 -7.31 -6.06 -11.09
CA MET A 227 -6.81 -4.79 -10.55
C MET A 227 -5.36 -4.88 -10.05
N LEU A 228 -4.82 -6.09 -9.88
CA LEU A 228 -3.45 -6.30 -9.41
C LEU A 228 -2.40 -6.23 -10.53
N PRO A 229 -1.15 -5.90 -10.17
CA PRO A 229 -0.76 -5.27 -8.91
C PRO A 229 -1.41 -3.89 -8.74
N ALA A 230 -1.56 -3.41 -7.50
CA ALA A 230 -2.18 -2.12 -7.23
C ALA A 230 -1.40 -0.98 -7.94
N GLY A 231 -2.12 -0.12 -8.68
CA GLY A 231 -1.50 0.89 -9.53
C GLY A 231 -0.64 1.89 -8.76
N SER A 232 -1.06 2.25 -7.54
CA SER A 232 -0.35 3.23 -6.68
C SER A 232 1.05 2.81 -6.27
N ILE A 233 1.34 1.49 -6.25
CA ILE A 233 2.62 0.92 -5.81
C ILE A 233 3.36 0.15 -6.92
N CYS A 234 2.85 0.17 -8.12
CA CYS A 234 3.48 -0.42 -9.30
C CYS A 234 3.96 0.70 -10.23
N GLY A 235 3.06 1.29 -10.99
CA GLY A 235 3.31 2.31 -11.98
C GLY A 235 2.48 2.11 -13.25
N ALA A 236 2.83 2.83 -14.30
CA ALA A 236 2.08 2.86 -15.56
C ALA A 236 3.00 2.93 -16.79
N PRO A 237 2.69 2.16 -17.86
CA PRO A 237 1.73 1.07 -17.99
C PRO A 237 2.11 -0.16 -17.15
N LYS A 238 1.13 -0.85 -16.54
CA LYS A 238 1.39 -1.90 -15.53
C LYS A 238 2.30 -3.03 -16.02
N GLU A 239 1.95 -3.69 -17.12
CA GLU A 239 2.66 -4.88 -17.58
C GLU A 239 4.16 -4.62 -17.75
N LYS A 240 4.49 -3.60 -18.56
CA LYS A 240 5.88 -3.25 -18.81
C LYS A 240 6.61 -2.77 -17.56
N THR A 241 5.90 -2.04 -16.70
CA THR A 241 6.46 -1.55 -15.42
C THR A 241 6.80 -2.71 -14.48
N VAL A 242 5.97 -3.76 -14.40
CA VAL A 242 6.26 -4.95 -13.59
C VAL A 242 7.52 -5.66 -14.06
N ASP A 243 7.72 -5.78 -15.39
CA ASP A 243 8.94 -6.40 -15.94
C ASP A 243 10.19 -5.61 -15.54
N ILE A 244 10.12 -4.27 -15.66
CA ILE A 244 11.23 -3.39 -15.26
C ILE A 244 11.51 -3.51 -13.75
N ILE A 245 10.47 -3.55 -12.91
CA ILE A 245 10.61 -3.73 -11.45
C ILE A 245 11.37 -5.04 -11.16
N ARG A 246 10.96 -6.14 -11.75
CA ARG A 246 11.61 -7.46 -11.56
C ARG A 246 13.08 -7.45 -11.97
N GLU A 247 13.41 -6.71 -13.04
CA GLU A 247 14.78 -6.58 -13.51
C GLU A 247 15.65 -5.74 -12.57
N VAL A 248 15.13 -4.59 -12.07
CA VAL A 248 15.95 -3.63 -11.33
C VAL A 248 16.05 -3.93 -9.83
N GLU A 249 15.03 -4.51 -9.22
CA GLU A 249 15.02 -4.83 -7.79
C GLU A 249 15.75 -6.15 -7.48
N GLN A 250 15.91 -7.06 -8.46
CA GLN A 250 16.66 -8.31 -8.38
C GLN A 250 16.18 -9.29 -7.28
N GLU A 251 15.05 -9.01 -6.63
CA GLU A 251 14.41 -9.90 -5.67
C GLU A 251 12.88 -9.79 -5.78
N LYS A 252 12.17 -10.86 -5.41
CA LYS A 252 10.72 -10.85 -5.34
C LYS A 252 10.26 -9.91 -4.22
N ARG A 253 9.17 -9.21 -4.47
CA ARG A 253 8.51 -8.39 -3.46
C ARG A 253 7.74 -9.24 -2.44
N GLY A 254 7.25 -10.40 -2.85
CA GLY A 254 6.44 -11.26 -2.03
C GLY A 254 5.17 -10.54 -1.56
N TYR A 255 4.85 -10.61 -0.27
CA TYR A 255 3.67 -9.90 0.25
C TYR A 255 3.84 -8.39 0.34
N TYR A 256 5.05 -7.85 0.29
CA TYR A 256 5.24 -6.41 0.17
C TYR A 256 4.67 -5.90 -1.15
N THR A 257 3.92 -4.81 -1.10
CA THR A 257 3.17 -4.24 -2.24
C THR A 257 2.12 -5.18 -2.87
N GLY A 258 1.82 -6.31 -2.21
CA GLY A 258 0.59 -7.05 -2.42
C GLY A 258 -0.60 -6.38 -1.74
N VAL A 259 -1.67 -7.12 -1.51
CA VAL A 259 -2.88 -6.62 -0.86
C VAL A 259 -3.41 -7.61 0.16
N PHE A 260 -4.05 -7.11 1.23
CA PHE A 260 -4.86 -7.93 2.12
C PHE A 260 -6.22 -7.29 2.34
N GLY A 261 -7.22 -8.10 2.69
CA GLY A 261 -8.55 -7.59 2.88
C GLY A 261 -9.47 -8.51 3.68
N TYR A 262 -10.62 -7.94 3.97
CA TYR A 262 -11.69 -8.58 4.72
C TYR A 262 -13.02 -8.33 4.02
N PHE A 263 -13.77 -9.41 3.82
CA PHE A 263 -15.15 -9.40 3.37
C PHE A 263 -16.04 -9.75 4.57
N ASP A 264 -17.04 -8.94 4.87
CA ASP A 264 -17.88 -9.12 6.05
C ASP A 264 -19.14 -9.95 5.79
N GLY A 265 -19.33 -10.43 4.57
CA GLY A 265 -20.52 -11.12 4.08
C GLY A 265 -21.33 -10.28 3.08
N MET A 266 -21.12 -8.96 3.03
CA MET A 266 -21.79 -8.03 2.11
C MET A 266 -20.84 -7.00 1.51
N ASN A 267 -19.90 -6.51 2.30
CA ASN A 267 -18.96 -5.46 1.92
C ASN A 267 -17.53 -5.98 1.95
N LEU A 268 -16.66 -5.37 1.16
CA LEU A 268 -15.25 -5.67 1.15
C LEU A 268 -14.46 -4.41 1.46
N GLU A 269 -13.45 -4.52 2.31
CA GLU A 269 -12.45 -3.48 2.51
C GLU A 269 -11.05 -4.12 2.50
N SER A 270 -10.12 -3.48 1.79
CA SER A 270 -8.77 -4.02 1.58
C SER A 270 -7.72 -2.92 1.58
N ALA A 271 -6.48 -3.30 1.81
CA ALA A 271 -5.34 -2.41 1.89
C ALA A 271 -4.19 -2.88 1.03
N VAL A 272 -3.36 -1.92 0.60
CA VAL A 272 -2.07 -2.19 -0.04
C VAL A 272 -1.04 -2.53 1.04
N ASN A 273 -0.19 -3.53 0.81
CA ASN A 273 0.80 -3.99 1.78
C ASN A 273 2.04 -3.11 1.78
N ILE A 274 1.95 -1.96 2.42
CA ILE A 274 3.05 -1.00 2.59
C ILE A 274 3.33 -0.72 4.07
N ARG A 275 4.42 -0.03 4.37
CA ARG A 275 4.95 0.10 5.74
C ARG A 275 5.21 -1.30 6.32
N TYR A 276 6.09 -2.01 5.67
CA TYR A 276 6.24 -3.46 5.77
C TYR A 276 7.56 -3.84 6.45
N LEU A 277 7.46 -4.55 7.59
CA LEU A 277 8.60 -5.20 8.22
C LEU A 277 8.51 -6.71 7.99
N GLU A 278 9.60 -7.32 7.59
CA GLU A 278 9.70 -8.78 7.44
C GLU A 278 10.91 -9.35 8.16
N LYS A 279 10.79 -10.59 8.59
CA LYS A 279 11.91 -11.37 9.09
C LYS A 279 12.39 -12.31 8.00
N GLN A 280 13.61 -12.08 7.50
CA GLN A 280 14.22 -12.93 6.48
C GLN A 280 15.60 -13.37 6.94
N LYS A 281 15.87 -14.68 6.90
CA LYS A 281 17.13 -15.28 7.36
C LYS A 281 17.58 -14.82 8.76
N GLY A 282 16.63 -14.71 9.68
CA GLY A 282 16.89 -14.25 11.05
C GLY A 282 17.02 -12.75 11.26
N GLN A 283 17.02 -11.94 10.19
CA GLN A 283 17.15 -10.49 10.22
C GLN A 283 15.81 -9.80 9.95
N ILE A 284 15.55 -8.70 10.65
CA ILE A 284 14.40 -7.83 10.36
C ILE A 284 14.80 -6.83 9.28
N ARG A 285 13.95 -6.69 8.26
CA ARG A 285 14.10 -5.73 7.17
C ARG A 285 12.83 -4.90 7.05
N TYR A 286 12.98 -3.65 6.66
CA TYR A 286 11.89 -2.76 6.29
C TYR A 286 11.94 -2.50 4.80
N ARG A 287 10.81 -2.67 4.11
CA ARG A 287 10.72 -2.35 2.68
C ARG A 287 10.09 -0.99 2.49
N SER A 288 10.78 -0.12 1.76
CA SER A 288 10.33 1.23 1.43
C SER A 288 10.70 1.58 -0.01
N GLY A 289 10.11 2.66 -0.52
CA GLY A 289 10.38 3.16 -1.87
C GLY A 289 9.48 4.33 -2.26
N GLY A 290 9.67 4.81 -3.46
CA GLY A 290 8.97 5.96 -4.01
C GLY A 290 8.68 5.83 -5.50
N GLY A 291 7.78 6.67 -6.00
CA GLY A 291 7.43 6.75 -7.41
C GLY A 291 8.46 7.55 -8.20
N ILE A 292 9.14 6.90 -9.12
CA ILE A 292 10.11 7.55 -10.02
C ILE A 292 9.39 7.99 -11.29
N THR A 293 9.56 9.26 -11.64
CA THR A 293 9.06 9.89 -12.86
C THR A 293 10.21 10.57 -13.60
N PHE A 294 9.94 11.16 -14.75
CA PHE A 294 10.93 11.95 -15.48
C PHE A 294 11.38 13.25 -14.75
N LEU A 295 10.62 13.69 -13.73
CA LEU A 295 10.95 14.86 -12.89
C LEU A 295 11.70 14.45 -11.60
N SER A 296 11.91 13.16 -11.38
CA SER A 296 12.56 12.67 -10.17
C SER A 296 14.06 12.96 -10.16
N GLU A 297 14.58 13.29 -8.97
CA GLU A 297 16.01 13.49 -8.71
C GLU A 297 16.53 12.43 -7.76
N LEU A 298 17.68 11.83 -8.09
CA LEU A 298 18.26 10.70 -7.38
C LEU A 298 18.32 10.90 -5.86
N ASP A 299 18.84 12.05 -5.43
CA ASP A 299 19.08 12.30 -4.01
C ASP A 299 17.77 12.52 -3.25
N SER A 300 16.81 13.20 -3.88
CA SER A 300 15.48 13.41 -3.33
C SER A 300 14.75 12.07 -3.14
N GLU A 301 14.75 11.21 -4.15
CA GLU A 301 14.05 9.93 -4.11
C GLU A 301 14.72 8.93 -3.13
N TYR A 302 16.06 8.95 -3.03
CA TYR A 302 16.78 8.15 -2.05
C TYR A 302 16.47 8.60 -0.60
N ASN A 303 16.39 9.92 -0.36
CA ASN A 303 16.01 10.46 0.94
C ASN A 303 14.55 10.11 1.28
N GLU A 304 13.62 10.19 0.32
CA GLU A 304 12.22 9.79 0.49
C GLU A 304 12.10 8.31 0.88
N LEU A 305 12.90 7.42 0.25
CA LEU A 305 12.95 6.00 0.62
C LEU A 305 13.35 5.85 2.10
N ILE A 306 14.36 6.58 2.56
CA ILE A 306 14.85 6.55 3.96
C ILE A 306 13.80 7.11 4.92
N GLU A 307 13.18 8.24 4.63
CA GLU A 307 12.18 8.90 5.47
C GLU A 307 10.93 8.04 5.68
N LYS A 308 10.65 7.13 4.74
CA LYS A 308 9.55 6.16 4.85
C LYS A 308 9.82 4.99 5.78
N ILE A 309 11.04 4.86 6.33
CA ILE A 309 11.39 3.79 7.28
C ILE A 309 10.95 4.23 8.69
N TYR A 310 9.72 3.89 9.05
CA TYR A 310 9.20 4.13 10.39
C TYR A 310 8.02 3.21 10.72
N VAL A 311 7.82 2.96 12.01
CA VAL A 311 6.61 2.31 12.51
C VAL A 311 5.68 3.39 13.06
N PRO A 312 4.41 3.46 12.62
CA PRO A 312 3.48 4.46 13.11
C PRO A 312 3.04 4.12 14.53
N ILE A 313 3.51 4.88 15.50
CA ILE A 313 3.08 4.84 16.90
C ILE A 313 2.27 6.11 17.17
N VAL A 314 1.23 6.07 17.97
CA VAL A 314 0.42 7.26 18.36
C VAL A 314 0.27 7.37 19.86
#